data_7b0e1489e209ae7e8dcf5ebb379e2503
#
_entry.id   7b0e1489e209ae7e8dcf5ebb379e2503
#
_cell.length_a   1.000
_cell.length_b   1.000
_cell.length_c   1.000
_cell.angle_alpha   90.00
_cell.angle_beta   90.00
_cell.angle_gamma   90.00
#
_symmetry.space_group_name_H-M   'P 1'
#
loop_
_entity.id
_entity.type
_entity.pdbx_description
1 polymer ?
#
loop_
_entity_poly.entity_id
_entity_poly.type
_entity_poly.pdbx_seq_one_letter_code
_entity_poly.pdbx_strand_id
1 'polypeptide(L)'
;GAPIEGRRLEKALYNIAALGGIEAAGLLSPGADFGTSDLTIRVRDGKRQSFVLYSENYGSKSSGRYRYGVQASLSNITRSGDRLSLAAMLSNEDLRNYSVNYTRPVGVGGTVLGLGVSRMDYELSGAFRRLGAQGHADTVSLFGTSPLLRTARDSVSLTYGWDWRKLEDEYKNVGMTLEKHSNAAHIGVRGEMVRPRTRLTYDLTAYHGTIASDSAMAERQMRRAGTEGSFTKGVLNLGVRQELGGRFHLNLKTQFQAAGDNLDSSEEIYLGGANGVRAYPQGEGSGDSGYLASAELVYRTGIPHLDLSTYYDTGHVVYAHDGVDGGTTLSGWGIGVSYSRPGDYFLRLDWARRIGLARNASEEAKAKNRLWFMVGKVW
;
A
#
# COMPACT_ATOMS: atom_id res chain seq x y z
N GLY A 1 19.91 39.70 14.04
CA GLY A 1 19.00 38.59 14.02
C GLY A 1 18.02 38.74 12.86
N ALA A 2 17.59 37.62 12.26
CA ALA A 2 16.58 37.63 11.24
C ALA A 2 15.18 37.47 11.89
N PRO A 3 14.11 38.03 11.32
CA PRO A 3 12.74 37.79 11.79
C PRO A 3 12.42 36.29 11.78
N ILE A 4 11.72 35.82 12.83
CA ILE A 4 11.25 34.44 12.89
C ILE A 4 10.05 34.33 11.93
N GLU A 5 10.24 33.62 10.81
CA GLU A 5 9.16 33.29 9.92
C GLU A 5 8.41 32.06 10.46
N GLY A 6 7.15 32.24 10.91
CA GLY A 6 6.35 31.17 11.50
C GLY A 6 6.26 29.91 10.65
N ARG A 7 6.12 30.03 9.32
CA ARG A 7 6.09 28.88 8.41
C ARG A 7 7.41 28.08 8.36
N ARG A 8 8.56 28.76 8.42
CA ARG A 8 9.86 28.09 8.45
C ARG A 8 10.09 27.36 9.75
N LEU A 9 9.71 28.00 10.86
CA LEU A 9 9.78 27.39 12.19
C LEU A 9 8.88 26.16 12.27
N GLU A 10 7.62 26.28 11.84
CA GLU A 10 6.66 25.18 11.82
C GLU A 10 7.17 24.01 10.98
N LYS A 11 7.66 24.26 9.75
CA LYS A 11 8.29 23.25 8.91
C LYS A 11 9.47 22.56 9.58
N ALA A 12 10.35 23.32 10.24
CA ALA A 12 11.52 22.76 10.93
C ALA A 12 11.10 21.86 12.09
N LEU A 13 10.12 22.28 12.91
CA LEU A 13 9.59 21.47 14.01
C LEU A 13 8.94 20.17 13.51
N TYR A 14 8.14 20.24 12.44
CA TYR A 14 7.58 19.03 11.83
C TYR A 14 8.63 18.11 11.21
N ASN A 15 9.70 18.66 10.63
CA ASN A 15 10.81 17.84 10.13
C ASN A 15 11.51 17.10 11.28
N ILE A 16 11.74 17.77 12.42
CA ILE A 16 12.34 17.14 13.60
C ILE A 16 11.39 16.07 14.18
N ALA A 17 10.10 16.39 14.33
CA ALA A 17 9.09 15.44 14.84
C ALA A 17 8.89 14.22 13.91
N ALA A 18 9.21 14.32 12.62
CA ALA A 18 9.14 13.21 11.68
C ALA A 18 10.36 12.27 11.76
N LEU A 19 11.40 12.63 12.50
CA LEU A 19 12.54 11.73 12.73
C LEU A 19 12.08 10.54 13.60
N GLY A 20 12.54 9.35 13.24
CA GLY A 20 12.15 8.14 13.94
C GLY A 20 12.63 8.11 15.40
N GLY A 21 11.75 7.72 16.32
CA GLY A 21 12.08 7.47 17.72
C GLY A 21 12.38 8.73 18.55
N ILE A 22 11.91 9.89 18.11
CA ILE A 22 11.99 11.14 18.89
C ILE A 22 10.64 11.89 18.87
N GLU A 23 10.39 12.65 19.92
CA GLU A 23 9.29 13.61 20.02
C GLU A 23 9.88 15.01 20.17
N ALA A 24 9.37 15.98 19.42
CA ALA A 24 9.86 17.36 19.48
C ALA A 24 8.72 18.35 19.69
N ALA A 25 8.95 19.33 20.57
CA ALA A 25 8.05 20.45 20.80
C ALA A 25 8.85 21.75 20.83
N GLY A 26 8.34 22.79 20.17
CA GLY A 26 8.92 24.13 20.19
C GLY A 26 8.14 25.05 21.13
N LEU A 27 8.86 25.80 21.93
CA LEU A 27 8.31 26.86 22.80
C LEU A 27 8.98 28.18 22.41
N LEU A 28 8.17 29.18 22.09
CA LEU A 28 8.60 30.56 21.91
C LEU A 28 8.38 31.33 23.22
N SER A 29 9.39 32.02 23.71
CA SER A 29 9.34 32.91 24.85
C SER A 29 9.90 34.29 24.48
N PRO A 30 9.54 35.37 25.18
CA PRO A 30 10.19 36.66 25.00
C PRO A 30 11.71 36.52 25.17
N GLY A 31 12.48 37.11 24.29
CA GLY A 31 13.94 37.14 24.38
C GLY A 31 14.43 38.20 25.38
N ALA A 32 15.73 38.21 25.65
CA ALA A 32 16.35 39.14 26.59
C ALA A 32 16.30 40.60 26.10
N ASP A 33 16.39 40.80 24.76
CA ASP A 33 16.35 42.13 24.15
C ASP A 33 14.94 42.48 23.68
N PHE A 34 14.57 43.74 23.70
CA PHE A 34 13.27 44.21 23.23
C PHE A 34 13.04 43.83 21.74
N GLY A 35 11.90 43.21 21.46
CA GLY A 35 11.54 42.76 20.08
C GLY A 35 12.21 41.46 19.67
N THR A 36 12.89 40.75 20.57
CA THR A 36 13.46 39.41 20.32
C THR A 36 12.61 38.30 20.90
N SER A 37 12.76 37.09 20.38
CA SER A 37 12.11 35.88 20.92
C SER A 37 13.15 34.75 20.99
N ASP A 38 13.09 34.01 22.09
CA ASP A 38 13.88 32.80 22.29
C ASP A 38 13.07 31.56 21.87
N LEU A 39 13.67 30.71 21.08
CA LEU A 39 13.10 29.42 20.67
C LEU A 39 13.75 28.30 21.47
N THR A 40 12.97 27.64 22.32
CA THR A 40 13.39 26.43 23.02
C THR A 40 12.80 25.21 22.34
N ILE A 41 13.65 24.32 21.79
CA ILE A 41 13.21 23.05 21.23
C ILE A 41 13.43 21.97 22.29
N ARG A 42 12.34 21.39 22.77
CA ARG A 42 12.39 20.23 23.68
C ARG A 42 12.30 18.96 22.85
N VAL A 43 13.31 18.11 22.99
CA VAL A 43 13.38 16.79 22.35
C VAL A 43 13.32 15.71 23.42
N ARG A 44 12.47 14.74 23.24
CA ARG A 44 12.36 13.57 24.11
C ARG A 44 12.54 12.30 23.29
N ASP A 45 13.06 11.25 23.92
CA ASP A 45 13.06 9.93 23.32
C ASP A 45 11.61 9.43 23.15
N GLY A 46 11.22 9.13 21.92
CA GLY A 46 9.97 8.49 21.59
C GLY A 46 10.13 6.96 21.52
N LYS A 47 9.05 6.28 21.15
CA LYS A 47 9.05 4.82 20.96
C LYS A 47 9.99 4.44 19.80
N ARG A 48 11.08 3.72 20.11
CA ARG A 48 12.10 3.32 19.12
C ARG A 48 11.81 1.99 18.47
N GLN A 49 10.96 1.17 19.08
CA GLN A 49 10.65 -0.18 18.60
C GLN A 49 9.14 -0.35 18.50
N SER A 50 8.70 -1.03 17.46
CA SER A 50 7.32 -1.45 17.31
C SER A 50 7.31 -2.83 16.68
N PHE A 51 6.50 -3.73 17.21
CA PHE A 51 6.29 -5.07 16.69
C PHE A 51 4.81 -5.26 16.43
N VAL A 52 4.50 -5.94 15.33
CA VAL A 52 3.13 -6.33 14.96
C VAL A 52 3.16 -7.80 14.62
N LEU A 53 2.27 -8.56 15.24
CA LEU A 53 1.97 -9.95 14.86
C LEU A 53 0.51 -9.98 14.40
N TYR A 54 0.24 -10.61 13.27
CA TYR A 54 -1.12 -10.71 12.76
C TYR A 54 -1.40 -12.04 12.05
N SER A 55 -2.66 -12.38 11.98
CA SER A 55 -3.19 -13.46 11.17
C SER A 55 -4.41 -12.96 10.40
N GLU A 56 -4.55 -13.41 9.15
CA GLU A 56 -5.63 -13.00 8.26
C GLU A 56 -5.97 -14.09 7.25
N ASN A 57 -7.14 -13.97 6.60
CA ASN A 57 -7.53 -14.85 5.51
C ASN A 57 -7.59 -14.13 4.15
N TYR A 58 -6.70 -13.14 3.92
CA TYR A 58 -6.66 -12.29 2.72
C TYR A 58 -5.92 -12.92 1.54
N GLY A 59 -5.43 -14.15 1.69
CA GLY A 59 -4.78 -14.87 0.60
C GLY A 59 -5.76 -15.49 -0.40
N SER A 60 -5.24 -15.95 -1.54
CA SER A 60 -5.98 -16.71 -2.52
C SER A 60 -6.09 -18.19 -2.11
N LYS A 61 -7.03 -18.92 -2.70
CA LYS A 61 -7.15 -20.35 -2.47
C LYS A 61 -5.94 -21.14 -2.99
N SER A 62 -5.31 -20.65 -4.04
CA SER A 62 -4.18 -21.34 -4.68
C SER A 62 -2.82 -21.06 -4.03
N SER A 63 -2.63 -19.88 -3.42
CA SER A 63 -1.36 -19.51 -2.76
C SER A 63 -1.46 -19.47 -1.22
N GLY A 64 -2.56 -19.98 -0.67
CA GLY A 64 -2.83 -20.01 0.76
C GLY A 64 -3.74 -18.88 1.22
N ARG A 65 -4.92 -19.28 1.67
CA ARG A 65 -5.95 -18.36 2.17
C ARG A 65 -5.56 -17.72 3.50
N TYR A 66 -5.02 -18.49 4.41
CA TYR A 66 -4.62 -18.02 5.74
C TYR A 66 -3.17 -17.58 5.72
N ARG A 67 -2.92 -16.36 6.17
CA ARG A 67 -1.59 -15.76 6.21
C ARG A 67 -1.26 -15.33 7.63
N TYR A 68 0.00 -15.48 7.99
CA TYR A 68 0.56 -15.13 9.30
C TYR A 68 1.72 -14.19 9.06
N GLY A 69 1.69 -13.02 9.66
CA GLY A 69 2.71 -12.01 9.42
C GLY A 69 3.27 -11.41 10.69
N VAL A 70 4.53 -11.04 10.61
CA VAL A 70 5.24 -10.26 11.63
C VAL A 70 5.86 -9.03 10.97
N GLN A 71 5.77 -7.90 11.66
CA GLN A 71 6.46 -6.68 11.26
C GLN A 71 7.21 -6.13 12.47
N ALA A 72 8.43 -5.66 12.25
CA ALA A 72 9.24 -4.98 13.23
C ALA A 72 9.74 -3.66 12.67
N SER A 73 9.70 -2.60 13.45
CA SER A 73 10.27 -1.31 13.11
C SER A 73 11.20 -0.85 14.22
N LEU A 74 12.45 -0.55 13.84
CA LEU A 74 13.49 -0.04 14.73
C LEU A 74 13.87 1.37 14.26
N SER A 75 13.69 2.36 15.13
CA SER A 75 13.93 3.77 14.80
C SER A 75 15.17 4.29 15.54
N ASN A 76 15.87 5.22 14.90
CA ASN A 76 17.02 5.92 15.45
C ASN A 76 18.17 5.00 15.89
N ILE A 77 18.48 4.00 15.05
CA ILE A 77 19.52 2.99 15.31
C ILE A 77 20.90 3.65 15.35
N THR A 78 21.19 4.47 14.34
CA THR A 78 22.48 5.19 14.23
C THR A 78 22.44 6.60 14.86
N ARG A 79 21.38 6.93 15.60
CA ARG A 79 21.14 8.25 16.22
C ARG A 79 21.01 9.38 15.19
N SER A 80 20.65 9.06 13.95
CA SER A 80 20.45 10.03 12.88
C SER A 80 18.99 10.16 12.43
N GLY A 81 18.04 9.60 13.19
CA GLY A 81 16.62 9.56 12.85
C GLY A 81 16.27 8.51 11.81
N ASP A 82 17.16 7.57 11.58
CA ASP A 82 17.01 6.45 10.65
C ASP A 82 15.99 5.42 11.14
N ARG A 83 15.49 4.60 10.21
CA ARG A 83 14.54 3.52 10.52
C ARG A 83 14.84 2.27 9.71
N LEU A 84 14.86 1.15 10.39
CA LEU A 84 14.86 -0.18 9.80
C LEU A 84 13.49 -0.81 9.99
N SER A 85 12.88 -1.26 8.89
CA SER A 85 11.61 -1.98 8.90
C SER A 85 11.82 -3.37 8.33
N LEU A 86 11.37 -4.38 9.06
CA LEU A 86 11.43 -5.79 8.71
C LEU A 86 10.01 -6.32 8.63
N ALA A 87 9.69 -7.10 7.61
CA ALA A 87 8.44 -7.83 7.55
C ALA A 87 8.66 -9.24 7.04
N ALA A 88 7.90 -10.18 7.59
CA ALA A 88 7.81 -11.54 7.10
C ALA A 88 6.36 -11.99 7.12
N MET A 89 5.93 -12.72 6.09
CA MET A 89 4.59 -13.29 5.98
C MET A 89 4.70 -14.69 5.39
N LEU A 90 3.93 -15.61 5.97
CA LEU A 90 3.81 -16.99 5.52
C LEU A 90 2.34 -17.30 5.29
N SER A 91 2.03 -18.14 4.31
CA SER A 91 0.68 -18.68 4.13
C SER A 91 0.62 -20.17 4.52
N ASN A 92 -0.61 -20.69 4.54
CA ASN A 92 -0.83 -22.12 4.76
C ASN A 92 -0.62 -23.00 3.50
N GLU A 93 -0.21 -22.42 2.36
CA GLU A 93 0.03 -23.11 1.08
C GLU A 93 1.34 -22.60 0.42
N ASP A 94 2.41 -22.52 1.24
CA ASP A 94 3.78 -22.23 0.80
C ASP A 94 4.04 -20.87 0.11
N LEU A 95 3.19 -19.86 0.31
CA LEU A 95 3.56 -18.48 -0.01
C LEU A 95 4.38 -17.91 1.15
N ARG A 96 5.54 -17.34 0.84
CA ARG A 96 6.47 -16.69 1.78
C ARG A 96 6.83 -15.32 1.21
N ASN A 97 6.79 -14.32 2.04
CA ASN A 97 7.21 -12.96 1.67
C ASN A 97 8.09 -12.38 2.78
N TYR A 98 9.22 -11.84 2.39
CA TYR A 98 10.18 -11.19 3.30
C TYR A 98 10.54 -9.84 2.74
N SER A 99 10.64 -8.82 3.60
CA SER A 99 11.13 -7.51 3.20
C SER A 99 11.95 -6.83 4.28
N VAL A 100 12.95 -6.09 3.83
CA VAL A 100 13.82 -5.25 4.64
C VAL A 100 13.87 -3.88 4.00
N ASN A 101 13.55 -2.84 4.76
CA ASN A 101 13.62 -1.46 4.30
C ASN A 101 14.41 -0.64 5.31
N TYR A 102 15.43 0.07 4.83
CA TYR A 102 16.18 1.03 5.63
C TYR A 102 15.98 2.43 5.07
N THR A 103 15.65 3.37 5.94
CA THR A 103 15.46 4.77 5.57
C THR A 103 16.28 5.68 6.45
N ARG A 104 16.82 6.75 5.87
CA ARG A 104 17.62 7.74 6.59
C ARG A 104 17.26 9.14 6.13
N PRO A 105 17.06 10.09 7.08
CA PRO A 105 16.96 11.49 6.76
C PRO A 105 18.28 12.04 6.22
N VAL A 106 18.19 12.89 5.20
CA VAL A 106 19.35 13.53 4.58
C VAL A 106 19.16 15.04 4.49
N GLY A 107 20.22 15.78 4.82
CA GLY A 107 20.17 17.25 4.86
C GLY A 107 19.21 17.79 5.92
N VAL A 108 18.91 19.08 5.84
CA VAL A 108 18.06 19.82 6.79
C VAL A 108 16.62 20.02 6.29
N GLY A 109 16.35 19.69 5.03
CA GLY A 109 15.06 19.90 4.38
C GLY A 109 13.98 18.90 4.77
N GLY A 110 14.32 17.83 5.52
CA GLY A 110 13.42 16.74 5.88
C GLY A 110 13.28 15.66 4.79
N THR A 111 14.15 15.65 3.81
CA THR A 111 14.24 14.58 2.79
C THR A 111 14.67 13.29 3.47
N VAL A 112 14.02 12.19 3.10
CA VAL A 112 14.33 10.83 3.55
C VAL A 112 14.67 10.01 2.31
N LEU A 113 15.81 9.33 2.33
CA LEU A 113 16.18 8.33 1.32
C LEU A 113 16.05 6.93 1.90
N GLY A 114 15.72 5.97 1.07
CA GLY A 114 15.53 4.58 1.46
C GLY A 114 16.09 3.58 0.46
N LEU A 115 16.48 2.44 1.00
CA LEU A 115 16.82 1.21 0.28
C LEU A 115 15.89 0.11 0.78
N GLY A 116 15.27 -0.61 -0.14
CA GLY A 116 14.41 -1.76 0.13
C GLY A 116 14.89 -2.99 -0.60
N VAL A 117 14.75 -4.14 0.03
CA VAL A 117 14.88 -5.44 -0.61
C VAL A 117 13.73 -6.33 -0.18
N SER A 118 13.15 -7.07 -1.12
CA SER A 118 12.12 -8.04 -0.79
C SER A 118 12.24 -9.28 -1.67
N ARG A 119 11.78 -10.41 -1.11
CA ARG A 119 11.63 -11.67 -1.82
C ARG A 119 10.28 -12.27 -1.49
N MET A 120 9.60 -12.73 -2.51
CA MET A 120 8.37 -13.50 -2.42
C MET A 120 8.59 -14.83 -3.13
N ASP A 121 8.38 -15.92 -2.43
CA ASP A 121 8.35 -17.27 -2.97
C ASP A 121 6.92 -17.80 -2.87
N TYR A 122 6.46 -18.55 -3.89
CA TYR A 122 5.15 -19.17 -3.86
C TYR A 122 5.15 -20.53 -4.57
N GLU A 123 4.31 -21.42 -4.09
CA GLU A 123 3.91 -22.64 -4.78
C GLU A 123 2.38 -22.64 -4.90
N LEU A 124 1.84 -22.91 -6.10
CA LEU A 124 0.41 -22.87 -6.32
C LEU A 124 -0.20 -24.26 -6.09
N SER A 125 -1.20 -24.30 -5.22
CA SER A 125 -1.97 -25.49 -4.88
C SER A 125 -3.26 -25.63 -5.74
N GLY A 126 -4.09 -26.63 -5.43
CA GLY A 126 -5.37 -26.84 -6.08
C GLY A 126 -5.25 -27.24 -7.54
N ALA A 127 -5.89 -26.48 -8.43
CA ALA A 127 -5.90 -26.77 -9.88
C ALA A 127 -4.50 -26.70 -10.51
N PHE A 128 -3.59 -25.90 -9.95
CA PHE A 128 -2.23 -25.69 -10.45
C PHE A 128 -1.22 -26.73 -9.94
N ARG A 129 -1.57 -27.53 -8.93
CA ARG A 129 -0.69 -28.59 -8.38
C ARG A 129 -0.23 -29.59 -9.45
N ARG A 130 -1.10 -29.89 -10.43
CA ARG A 130 -0.75 -30.81 -11.53
C ARG A 130 0.33 -30.26 -12.45
N LEU A 131 0.51 -28.96 -12.51
CA LEU A 131 1.55 -28.29 -13.29
C LEU A 131 2.85 -28.13 -12.49
N GLY A 132 2.81 -28.30 -11.15
CA GLY A 132 3.93 -27.99 -10.29
C GLY A 132 4.30 -26.51 -10.36
N ALA A 133 3.28 -25.63 -10.41
CA ALA A 133 3.49 -24.21 -10.60
C ALA A 133 4.03 -23.57 -9.32
N GLN A 134 5.22 -23.03 -9.41
CA GLN A 134 5.90 -22.28 -8.35
C GLN A 134 6.64 -21.08 -8.94
N GLY A 135 7.08 -20.16 -8.11
CA GLY A 135 7.88 -19.04 -8.59
C GLY A 135 8.43 -18.19 -7.47
N HIS A 136 9.21 -17.21 -7.87
CA HIS A 136 9.70 -16.20 -6.93
C HIS A 136 9.82 -14.83 -7.60
N ALA A 137 9.76 -13.80 -6.76
CA ALA A 137 9.98 -12.42 -7.14
C ALA A 137 10.98 -11.78 -6.19
N ASP A 138 12.11 -11.32 -6.72
CA ASP A 138 13.11 -10.53 -5.99
C ASP A 138 12.98 -9.08 -6.41
N THR A 139 12.97 -8.16 -5.45
CA THR A 139 12.86 -6.72 -5.70
C THR A 139 13.92 -5.96 -4.92
N VAL A 140 14.58 -5.03 -5.60
CA VAL A 140 15.46 -4.02 -5.00
C VAL A 140 14.90 -2.65 -5.34
N SER A 141 14.71 -1.82 -4.33
CA SER A 141 14.12 -0.48 -4.44
C SER A 141 15.04 0.59 -3.88
N LEU A 142 15.27 1.64 -4.63
CA LEU A 142 15.85 2.90 -4.16
C LEU A 142 14.75 3.95 -4.19
N PHE A 143 14.48 4.61 -3.08
CA PHE A 143 13.38 5.56 -3.03
C PHE A 143 13.69 6.77 -2.16
N GLY A 144 12.96 7.84 -2.39
CA GLY A 144 13.09 9.06 -1.62
C GLY A 144 11.77 9.78 -1.46
N THR A 145 11.69 10.56 -0.39
CA THR A 145 10.57 11.47 -0.12
C THR A 145 11.11 12.80 0.35
N SER A 146 10.71 13.87 -0.34
CA SER A 146 11.11 15.25 -0.03
C SER A 146 9.88 16.09 0.31
N PRO A 147 9.75 16.64 1.53
CA PRO A 147 8.61 17.46 1.90
C PRO A 147 8.65 18.81 1.19
N LEU A 148 7.62 19.09 0.39
CA LEU A 148 7.41 20.37 -0.27
C LEU A 148 6.68 21.36 0.66
N LEU A 149 5.64 20.87 1.34
CA LEU A 149 4.84 21.63 2.30
C LEU A 149 4.61 20.79 3.56
N ARG A 150 4.78 21.40 4.74
CA ARG A 150 4.41 20.82 6.04
C ARG A 150 3.87 21.91 6.93
N THR A 151 2.61 21.80 7.26
CA THR A 151 1.89 22.65 8.21
C THR A 151 1.04 21.77 9.14
N ALA A 152 0.37 22.36 10.12
CA ALA A 152 -0.56 21.62 10.98
C ALA A 152 -1.77 21.03 10.23
N ARG A 153 -2.11 21.57 9.06
CA ARG A 153 -3.32 21.19 8.30
C ARG A 153 -3.04 20.54 6.98
N ASP A 154 -1.91 20.86 6.35
CA ASP A 154 -1.61 20.43 4.99
C ASP A 154 -0.18 19.91 4.92
N SER A 155 -0.01 18.77 4.29
CA SER A 155 1.29 18.23 3.94
C SER A 155 1.32 17.83 2.47
N VAL A 156 2.43 18.15 1.80
CA VAL A 156 2.71 17.75 0.42
C VAL A 156 4.15 17.28 0.36
N SER A 157 4.38 16.14 -0.22
CA SER A 157 5.73 15.58 -0.44
C SER A 157 5.88 15.11 -1.87
N LEU A 158 7.05 15.34 -2.42
CA LEU A 158 7.51 14.70 -3.64
C LEU A 158 8.02 13.30 -3.27
N THR A 159 7.60 12.28 -3.99
CA THR A 159 8.09 10.91 -3.91
C THR A 159 8.79 10.55 -5.21
N TYR A 160 9.85 9.79 -5.14
CA TYR A 160 10.60 9.35 -6.32
C TYR A 160 11.36 8.08 -5.99
N GLY A 161 11.65 7.28 -6.99
CA GLY A 161 12.42 6.06 -6.79
C GLY A 161 12.66 5.28 -8.08
N TRP A 162 13.31 4.17 -7.89
CA TRP A 162 13.64 3.20 -8.90
C TRP A 162 13.56 1.80 -8.31
N ASP A 163 12.89 0.89 -9.03
CA ASP A 163 12.72 -0.51 -8.67
C ASP A 163 13.35 -1.40 -9.73
N TRP A 164 14.17 -2.33 -9.30
CA TRP A 164 14.59 -3.47 -10.09
C TRP A 164 13.91 -4.72 -9.56
N ARG A 165 13.35 -5.52 -10.48
CA ARG A 165 12.61 -6.73 -10.12
C ARG A 165 13.02 -7.88 -11.04
N LYS A 166 13.29 -9.04 -10.46
CA LYS A 166 13.43 -10.32 -11.15
C LYS A 166 12.23 -11.19 -10.80
N LEU A 167 11.62 -11.79 -11.83
CA LEU A 167 10.43 -12.63 -11.71
C LEU A 167 10.72 -13.97 -12.38
N GLU A 168 10.41 -15.06 -11.70
CA GLU A 168 10.57 -16.41 -12.21
C GLU A 168 9.33 -17.23 -11.88
N ASP A 169 8.71 -17.80 -12.92
CA ASP A 169 7.60 -18.74 -12.83
C ASP A 169 8.05 -20.08 -13.40
N GLU A 170 8.03 -21.14 -12.62
CA GLU A 170 8.41 -22.49 -13.01
C GLU A 170 7.20 -23.42 -12.98
N TYR A 171 7.04 -24.19 -14.05
CA TYR A 171 6.04 -25.25 -14.18
C TYR A 171 6.78 -26.59 -14.28
N LYS A 172 7.17 -27.13 -13.11
CA LYS A 172 8.07 -28.29 -12.97
C LYS A 172 7.63 -29.51 -13.80
N ASN A 173 6.33 -29.81 -13.75
CA ASN A 173 5.81 -31.05 -14.35
C ASN A 173 5.73 -31.01 -15.87
N VAL A 174 5.90 -29.83 -16.47
CA VAL A 174 5.95 -29.64 -17.92
C VAL A 174 7.32 -29.12 -18.40
N GLY A 175 8.28 -28.94 -17.49
CA GLY A 175 9.64 -28.49 -17.79
C GLY A 175 9.70 -27.08 -18.38
N MET A 176 8.85 -26.17 -17.93
CA MET A 176 8.74 -24.82 -18.48
C MET A 176 9.11 -23.79 -17.42
N THR A 177 10.01 -22.86 -17.76
CA THR A 177 10.40 -21.74 -16.92
C THR A 177 10.22 -20.43 -17.68
N LEU A 178 9.57 -19.47 -17.02
CA LEU A 178 9.36 -18.11 -17.50
C LEU A 178 10.18 -17.18 -16.62
N GLU A 179 11.27 -16.66 -17.16
CA GLU A 179 12.12 -15.68 -16.45
C GLU A 179 12.00 -14.33 -17.12
N LYS A 180 11.85 -13.29 -16.33
CA LYS A 180 11.76 -11.90 -16.77
C LYS A 180 12.30 -10.95 -15.71
N HIS A 181 12.76 -9.79 -16.13
CA HIS A 181 13.15 -8.72 -15.23
C HIS A 181 12.53 -7.39 -15.64
N SER A 182 12.33 -6.52 -14.69
CA SER A 182 11.84 -5.17 -14.91
C SER A 182 12.69 -4.13 -14.20
N ASN A 183 12.75 -2.95 -14.80
CA ASN A 183 13.33 -1.74 -14.23
C ASN A 183 12.31 -0.63 -14.38
N ALA A 184 11.92 0.01 -13.29
CA ALA A 184 10.94 1.08 -13.32
C ALA A 184 11.37 2.26 -12.45
N ALA A 185 11.41 3.45 -13.04
CA ALA A 185 11.52 4.69 -12.30
C ALA A 185 10.11 5.25 -12.02
N HIS A 186 9.97 5.92 -10.89
CA HIS A 186 8.71 6.57 -10.55
C HIS A 186 8.93 7.93 -9.91
N ILE A 187 7.97 8.83 -10.14
CA ILE A 187 7.89 10.14 -9.50
C ILE A 187 6.43 10.43 -9.15
N GLY A 188 6.21 11.01 -7.98
CA GLY A 188 4.85 11.26 -7.52
C GLY A 188 4.74 12.40 -6.53
N VAL A 189 3.50 12.79 -6.27
CA VAL A 189 3.14 13.76 -5.24
C VAL A 189 2.15 13.12 -4.29
N ARG A 190 2.51 13.09 -3.02
CA ARG A 190 1.68 12.58 -1.93
C ARG A 190 1.36 13.71 -0.97
N GLY A 191 0.13 13.73 -0.48
CA GLY A 191 -0.24 14.72 0.51
C GLY A 191 -1.45 14.37 1.35
N GLU A 192 -1.66 15.22 2.34
CA GLU A 192 -2.80 15.17 3.24
C GLU A 192 -3.32 16.58 3.50
N MET A 193 -4.64 16.71 3.52
CA MET A 193 -5.34 17.94 3.88
C MET A 193 -6.29 17.64 5.04
N VAL A 194 -6.09 18.32 6.17
CA VAL A 194 -6.92 18.16 7.36
C VAL A 194 -7.78 19.40 7.56
N ARG A 195 -9.08 19.22 7.63
CA ARG A 195 -10.10 20.22 7.93
C ARG A 195 -10.92 19.76 9.14
N PRO A 196 -11.69 20.60 9.79
CA PRO A 196 -12.39 20.26 11.04
C PRO A 196 -13.24 18.98 10.97
N ARG A 197 -13.80 18.66 9.81
CA ARG A 197 -14.65 17.48 9.62
C ARG A 197 -14.20 16.57 8.48
N THR A 198 -13.11 16.92 7.77
CA THR A 198 -12.67 16.21 6.55
C THR A 198 -11.18 15.99 6.60
N ARG A 199 -10.75 14.77 6.36
CA ARG A 199 -9.37 14.42 6.08
C ARG A 199 -9.31 13.84 4.67
N LEU A 200 -8.56 14.49 3.80
CA LEU A 200 -8.28 14.04 2.44
C LEU A 200 -6.82 13.58 2.37
N THR A 201 -6.59 12.41 1.83
CA THR A 201 -5.26 11.91 1.46
C THR A 201 -5.23 11.67 -0.04
N TYR A 202 -4.11 11.95 -0.67
CA TYR A 202 -3.88 11.68 -2.09
C TYR A 202 -2.45 11.24 -2.35
N ASP A 203 -2.30 10.40 -3.37
CA ASP A 203 -1.02 9.92 -3.86
C ASP A 203 -1.14 9.73 -5.38
N LEU A 204 -0.50 10.59 -6.14
CA LEU A 204 -0.42 10.51 -7.59
C LEU A 204 1.01 10.17 -7.98
N THR A 205 1.20 9.05 -8.64
CA THR A 205 2.53 8.56 -9.05
C THR A 205 2.53 8.17 -10.52
N ALA A 206 3.49 8.65 -11.27
CA ALA A 206 3.78 8.23 -12.63
C ALA A 206 4.97 7.27 -12.63
N TYR A 207 4.86 6.22 -13.43
CA TYR A 207 5.88 5.19 -13.62
C TYR A 207 6.30 5.14 -15.08
N HIS A 208 7.59 4.98 -15.30
CA HIS A 208 8.14 4.62 -16.59
C HIS A 208 9.18 3.53 -16.39
N GLY A 209 9.05 2.43 -17.14
CA GLY A 209 9.90 1.28 -16.94
C GLY A 209 10.09 0.47 -18.22
N THR A 210 10.89 -0.56 -18.07
CA THR A 210 11.10 -1.59 -19.10
C THR A 210 10.94 -2.96 -18.46
N ILE A 211 10.37 -3.88 -19.20
CA ILE A 211 10.32 -5.28 -18.84
C ILE A 211 10.86 -6.11 -19.99
N ALA A 212 11.71 -7.06 -19.71
CA ALA A 212 12.33 -7.93 -20.69
C ALA A 212 12.31 -9.38 -20.22
N SER A 213 12.26 -10.28 -21.20
CA SER A 213 12.32 -11.73 -21.01
C SER A 213 13.76 -12.19 -20.86
N ASP A 214 14.01 -13.13 -19.95
CA ASP A 214 15.31 -13.81 -19.77
C ASP A 214 15.25 -15.27 -20.25
N SER A 215 14.07 -15.74 -20.72
CA SER A 215 13.88 -17.07 -21.29
C SER A 215 13.08 -17.02 -22.58
N ALA A 216 13.39 -17.92 -23.53
CA ALA A 216 12.72 -17.98 -24.84
C ALA A 216 11.20 -18.21 -24.75
N MET A 217 10.72 -18.83 -23.67
CA MET A 217 9.30 -19.03 -23.44
C MET A 217 8.63 -17.74 -22.96
N ALA A 218 9.25 -17.02 -22.02
CA ALA A 218 8.78 -15.72 -21.57
C ALA A 218 8.73 -14.73 -22.75
N GLU A 219 9.77 -14.70 -23.60
CA GLU A 219 9.81 -13.86 -24.80
C GLU A 219 8.60 -14.10 -25.71
N ARG A 220 8.30 -15.36 -26.02
CA ARG A 220 7.13 -15.68 -26.86
C ARG A 220 5.80 -15.26 -26.25
N GLN A 221 5.65 -15.45 -24.94
CA GLN A 221 4.45 -15.07 -24.22
C GLN A 221 4.29 -13.54 -24.19
N MET A 222 5.34 -12.83 -23.81
CA MET A 222 5.34 -11.38 -23.70
C MET A 222 5.14 -10.69 -25.06
N ARG A 223 5.77 -11.19 -26.13
CA ARG A 223 5.55 -10.69 -27.49
C ARG A 223 4.12 -10.89 -27.97
N ARG A 224 3.48 -12.02 -27.64
CA ARG A 224 2.06 -12.26 -27.95
C ARG A 224 1.13 -11.32 -27.21
N ALA A 225 1.45 -11.01 -25.98
CA ALA A 225 0.67 -10.10 -25.14
C ALA A 225 1.01 -8.63 -25.42
N GLY A 226 2.08 -8.34 -26.15
CA GLY A 226 2.58 -6.97 -26.40
C GLY A 226 3.11 -6.30 -25.13
N THR A 227 3.63 -7.09 -24.17
CA THR A 227 4.07 -6.59 -22.86
C THR A 227 5.58 -6.49 -22.72
N GLU A 228 6.35 -6.94 -23.73
CA GLU A 228 7.81 -6.82 -23.75
C GLU A 228 8.22 -5.42 -24.20
N GLY A 229 9.10 -4.78 -23.48
CA GLY A 229 9.63 -3.45 -23.80
C GLY A 229 9.35 -2.40 -22.74
N SER A 230 9.19 -1.16 -23.20
CA SER A 230 8.89 -0.04 -22.30
C SER A 230 7.41 0.00 -21.94
N PHE A 231 7.11 0.47 -20.75
CA PHE A 231 5.75 0.76 -20.32
C PHE A 231 5.69 2.07 -19.53
N THR A 232 4.52 2.69 -19.58
CA THR A 232 4.21 3.91 -18.82
C THR A 232 2.85 3.76 -18.16
N LYS A 233 2.74 4.11 -16.89
CA LYS A 233 1.46 4.14 -16.18
C LYS A 233 1.39 5.25 -15.15
N GLY A 234 0.17 5.73 -14.91
CA GLY A 234 -0.15 6.63 -13.81
C GLY A 234 -1.09 5.98 -12.81
N VAL A 235 -0.82 6.16 -11.53
CA VAL A 235 -1.65 5.64 -10.43
C VAL A 235 -2.05 6.81 -9.52
N LEU A 236 -3.36 6.94 -9.26
CA LEU A 236 -3.91 7.92 -8.32
C LEU A 236 -4.68 7.20 -7.22
N ASN A 237 -4.26 7.38 -5.98
CA ASN A 237 -4.96 6.91 -4.79
C ASN A 237 -5.57 8.12 -4.06
N LEU A 238 -6.86 8.06 -3.76
CA LEU A 238 -7.58 9.07 -2.99
C LEU A 238 -8.23 8.42 -1.78
N GLY A 239 -8.14 9.09 -0.63
CA GLY A 239 -8.83 8.72 0.58
C GLY A 239 -9.52 9.94 1.19
N VAL A 240 -10.81 9.84 1.48
CA VAL A 240 -11.57 10.88 2.19
C VAL A 240 -12.20 10.28 3.43
N ARG A 241 -11.95 10.88 4.57
CA ARG A 241 -12.71 10.64 5.79
C ARG A 241 -13.51 11.88 6.11
N GLN A 242 -14.84 11.74 6.11
CA GLN A 242 -15.80 12.81 6.38
C GLN A 242 -16.56 12.51 7.65
N GLU A 243 -16.44 13.36 8.65
CA GLU A 243 -17.26 13.31 9.87
C GLU A 243 -18.67 13.85 9.53
N LEU A 244 -19.69 13.00 9.68
CA LEU A 244 -21.08 13.34 9.36
C LEU A 244 -21.85 13.93 10.55
N GLY A 245 -21.26 13.86 11.75
CA GLY A 245 -21.87 14.26 13.01
C GLY A 245 -22.36 13.07 13.84
N GLY A 246 -22.59 13.29 15.13
CA GLY A 246 -22.90 12.23 16.08
C GLY A 246 -21.78 11.20 16.14
N ARG A 247 -22.14 9.94 15.90
CA ARG A 247 -21.20 8.80 15.92
C ARG A 247 -20.84 8.27 14.54
N PHE A 248 -21.20 8.98 13.46
CA PHE A 248 -21.03 8.52 12.10
C PHE A 248 -19.89 9.25 11.38
N HIS A 249 -19.13 8.50 10.60
CA HIS A 249 -18.24 9.03 9.58
C HIS A 249 -18.28 8.19 8.33
N LEU A 250 -17.97 8.81 7.19
CA LEU A 250 -17.88 8.18 5.89
C LEU A 250 -16.41 8.10 5.48
N ASN A 251 -15.97 6.91 5.08
CA ASN A 251 -14.68 6.69 4.44
C ASN A 251 -14.92 6.42 2.96
N LEU A 252 -14.32 7.21 2.10
CA LEU A 252 -14.24 6.97 0.67
C LEU A 252 -12.79 6.63 0.32
N LYS A 253 -12.60 5.60 -0.47
CA LYS A 253 -11.29 5.21 -1.01
C LYS A 253 -11.43 4.95 -2.49
N THR A 254 -10.50 5.45 -3.28
CA THR A 254 -10.49 5.25 -4.72
C THR A 254 -9.06 5.07 -5.19
N GLN A 255 -8.85 4.12 -6.08
CA GLN A 255 -7.63 3.95 -6.85
C GLN A 255 -7.98 4.04 -8.32
N PHE A 256 -7.19 4.78 -9.09
CA PHE A 256 -7.24 4.84 -10.55
C PHE A 256 -5.88 4.43 -11.09
N GLN A 257 -5.87 3.65 -12.15
CA GLN A 257 -4.69 3.36 -12.94
C GLN A 257 -4.98 3.61 -14.41
N ALA A 258 -4.08 4.30 -15.08
CA ALA A 258 -4.10 4.50 -16.52
C ALA A 258 -2.75 4.07 -17.08
N ALA A 259 -2.78 3.16 -18.05
CA ALA A 259 -1.61 2.66 -18.76
C ALA A 259 -1.53 3.29 -20.15
N GLY A 260 -0.33 3.59 -20.59
CA GLY A 260 -0.04 4.04 -21.96
C GLY A 260 0.39 2.91 -22.90
N ASP A 261 0.59 1.71 -22.34
CA ASP A 261 1.07 0.51 -23.02
C ASP A 261 0.41 -0.73 -22.41
N ASN A 262 0.52 -1.90 -23.09
CA ASN A 262 0.13 -3.16 -22.48
C ASN A 262 1.06 -3.47 -21.29
N LEU A 263 0.47 -3.81 -20.17
CA LEU A 263 1.20 -4.09 -18.93
C LEU A 263 1.39 -5.60 -18.71
N ASP A 264 2.54 -5.96 -18.19
CA ASP A 264 2.73 -7.28 -17.61
C ASP A 264 1.82 -7.44 -16.37
N SER A 265 1.38 -8.66 -16.09
CA SER A 265 0.50 -8.94 -14.95
C SER A 265 1.04 -8.46 -13.61
N SER A 266 2.36 -8.29 -13.47
CA SER A 266 2.99 -7.72 -12.29
C SER A 266 2.76 -6.20 -12.11
N GLU A 267 2.25 -5.53 -13.15
CA GLU A 267 2.00 -4.07 -13.20
C GLU A 267 0.51 -3.72 -13.33
N GLU A 268 -0.37 -4.72 -13.52
CA GLU A 268 -1.82 -4.53 -13.65
C GLU A 268 -2.48 -4.09 -12.34
N ILE A 269 -3.66 -3.47 -12.46
CA ILE A 269 -4.56 -3.23 -11.33
C ILE A 269 -5.46 -4.45 -11.12
N TYR A 270 -5.65 -4.86 -9.85
CA TYR A 270 -6.50 -5.96 -9.43
C TYR A 270 -7.70 -5.43 -8.66
N LEU A 271 -8.90 -5.98 -8.95
CA LEU A 271 -10.15 -5.48 -8.35
C LEU A 271 -10.56 -6.26 -7.09
N GLY A 272 -10.53 -7.60 -7.14
CA GLY A 272 -11.04 -8.45 -6.06
C GLY A 272 -10.10 -8.60 -4.88
N GLY A 273 -10.65 -8.86 -3.71
CA GLY A 273 -9.89 -9.14 -2.49
C GLY A 273 -10.32 -8.31 -1.28
N ALA A 274 -9.75 -8.60 -0.14
CA ALA A 274 -10.05 -7.93 1.13
C ALA A 274 -9.79 -6.42 1.13
N ASN A 275 -8.85 -5.95 0.29
CA ASN A 275 -8.51 -4.54 0.11
C ASN A 275 -9.11 -3.94 -1.17
N GLY A 276 -9.86 -4.73 -1.93
CA GLY A 276 -10.53 -4.35 -3.17
C GLY A 276 -12.05 -4.47 -3.05
N VAL A 277 -12.69 -5.05 -4.09
CA VAL A 277 -14.10 -5.44 -4.04
C VAL A 277 -14.21 -6.69 -3.17
N ARG A 278 -14.53 -6.51 -1.89
CA ARG A 278 -14.50 -7.55 -0.83
C ARG A 278 -15.42 -8.75 -1.08
N ALA A 279 -16.36 -8.59 -1.97
CA ALA A 279 -17.28 -9.67 -2.36
C ALA A 279 -16.66 -10.72 -3.30
N TYR A 280 -15.44 -10.47 -3.79
CA TYR A 280 -14.72 -11.34 -4.72
C TYR A 280 -13.41 -11.84 -4.13
N PRO A 281 -12.86 -12.98 -4.63
CA PRO A 281 -11.58 -13.51 -4.14
C PRO A 281 -10.41 -12.58 -4.46
N GLN A 282 -9.29 -12.79 -3.78
CA GLN A 282 -8.05 -12.09 -4.03
C GLN A 282 -7.58 -12.36 -5.46
N GLY A 283 -7.25 -11.30 -6.20
CA GLY A 283 -6.76 -11.37 -7.58
C GLY A 283 -7.85 -11.52 -8.64
N GLU A 284 -9.14 -11.47 -8.29
CA GLU A 284 -10.22 -11.50 -9.28
C GLU A 284 -10.29 -10.18 -10.05
N GLY A 285 -10.34 -10.29 -11.39
CA GLY A 285 -10.43 -9.14 -12.29
C GLY A 285 -9.18 -8.28 -12.26
N SER A 286 -8.36 -8.38 -13.31
CA SER A 286 -7.17 -7.57 -13.50
C SER A 286 -7.15 -6.94 -14.89
N GLY A 287 -6.35 -5.91 -15.06
CA GLY A 287 -6.15 -5.25 -16.35
C GLY A 287 -5.20 -4.06 -16.25
N ASP A 288 -4.89 -3.50 -17.42
CA ASP A 288 -3.89 -2.43 -17.55
C ASP A 288 -4.38 -1.10 -16.99
N SER A 289 -5.64 -0.79 -17.24
CA SER A 289 -6.26 0.47 -16.81
C SER A 289 -7.58 0.20 -16.09
N GLY A 290 -7.92 1.08 -15.14
CA GLY A 290 -9.17 0.90 -14.43
C GLY A 290 -9.30 1.74 -13.17
N TYR A 291 -10.34 1.43 -12.41
CA TYR A 291 -10.56 2.04 -11.10
C TYR A 291 -11.12 1.04 -10.09
N LEU A 292 -10.84 1.31 -8.84
CA LEU A 292 -11.40 0.65 -7.67
C LEU A 292 -11.92 1.73 -6.72
N ALA A 293 -13.16 1.59 -6.24
CA ALA A 293 -13.78 2.54 -5.34
C ALA A 293 -14.51 1.81 -4.20
N SER A 294 -14.43 2.38 -3.01
CA SER A 294 -15.11 1.90 -1.81
C SER A 294 -15.72 3.07 -1.05
N ALA A 295 -16.97 2.94 -0.65
CA ALA A 295 -17.67 3.85 0.25
C ALA A 295 -18.10 3.08 1.50
N GLU A 296 -17.60 3.46 2.67
CA GLU A 296 -17.85 2.79 3.94
C GLU A 296 -18.40 3.78 4.97
N LEU A 297 -19.65 3.59 5.36
CA LEU A 297 -20.27 4.30 6.47
C LEU A 297 -19.95 3.56 7.77
N VAL A 298 -19.30 4.28 8.68
CA VAL A 298 -18.85 3.72 9.96
C VAL A 298 -19.65 4.35 11.11
N TYR A 299 -20.14 3.51 12.00
CA TYR A 299 -20.81 3.87 13.24
C TYR A 299 -19.89 3.54 14.42
N ARG A 300 -19.46 4.58 15.16
CA ARG A 300 -18.74 4.44 16.44
C ARG A 300 -19.73 4.00 17.50
N THR A 301 -19.58 2.81 18.01
CA THR A 301 -20.48 2.27 19.05
C THR A 301 -20.27 3.00 20.38
N GLY A 302 -21.06 2.68 21.38
CA GLY A 302 -20.81 3.13 22.77
C GLY A 302 -19.67 2.36 23.45
N ILE A 303 -19.22 1.25 22.86
CA ILE A 303 -18.13 0.42 23.35
C ILE A 303 -16.80 1.01 22.86
N PRO A 304 -15.83 1.31 23.74
CA PRO A 304 -14.54 1.85 23.34
C PRO A 304 -13.85 0.97 22.29
N HIS A 305 -13.30 1.60 21.26
CA HIS A 305 -12.51 0.95 20.20
C HIS A 305 -13.30 0.02 19.27
N LEU A 306 -14.61 -0.11 19.43
CA LEU A 306 -15.47 -0.96 18.61
C LEU A 306 -16.30 -0.12 17.63
N ASP A 307 -16.11 -0.34 16.35
CA ASP A 307 -16.85 0.29 15.26
C ASP A 307 -17.62 -0.77 14.44
N LEU A 308 -18.79 -0.40 13.98
CA LEU A 308 -19.56 -1.15 12.99
C LEU A 308 -19.57 -0.39 11.69
N SER A 309 -19.61 -1.09 10.56
CA SER A 309 -19.66 -0.45 9.25
C SER A 309 -20.58 -1.17 8.28
N THR A 310 -21.06 -0.43 7.30
CA THR A 310 -21.62 -0.96 6.05
C THR A 310 -20.91 -0.31 4.90
N TYR A 311 -20.74 -1.05 3.80
CA TYR A 311 -19.96 -0.57 2.68
C TYR A 311 -20.48 -1.05 1.33
N TYR A 312 -20.11 -0.30 0.31
CA TYR A 312 -20.25 -0.64 -1.10
C TYR A 312 -18.90 -0.50 -1.78
N ASP A 313 -18.50 -1.57 -2.47
CA ASP A 313 -17.26 -1.64 -3.24
C ASP A 313 -17.60 -1.85 -4.71
N THR A 314 -16.87 -1.17 -5.59
CA THR A 314 -16.99 -1.36 -7.04
C THR A 314 -15.64 -1.10 -7.72
N GLY A 315 -15.43 -1.74 -8.85
CA GLY A 315 -14.26 -1.51 -9.68
C GLY A 315 -14.49 -1.99 -11.11
N HIS A 316 -13.76 -1.38 -12.01
CA HIS A 316 -13.75 -1.74 -13.43
C HIS A 316 -12.32 -1.74 -13.94
N VAL A 317 -11.99 -2.72 -14.78
CA VAL A 317 -10.72 -2.78 -15.51
C VAL A 317 -10.96 -2.99 -17.00
N VAL A 318 -10.08 -2.42 -17.79
CA VAL A 318 -9.87 -2.71 -19.21
C VAL A 318 -8.72 -3.71 -19.28
N TYR A 319 -8.90 -4.82 -19.99
CA TYR A 319 -7.96 -5.96 -19.95
C TYR A 319 -6.58 -5.64 -20.51
N ALA A 320 -6.53 -4.93 -21.63
CA ALA A 320 -5.28 -4.53 -22.26
C ALA A 320 -5.42 -3.12 -22.86
N HIS A 321 -4.30 -2.41 -23.00
CA HIS A 321 -4.27 -1.12 -23.66
C HIS A 321 -4.54 -1.27 -25.15
N ASP A 322 -3.86 -2.25 -25.78
CA ASP A 322 -3.98 -2.57 -27.20
C ASP A 322 -4.23 -4.07 -27.43
N GLY A 323 -4.96 -4.39 -28.49
CA GLY A 323 -5.05 -5.75 -29.06
C GLY A 323 -6.08 -6.68 -28.43
N VAL A 324 -6.57 -6.41 -27.22
CA VAL A 324 -7.62 -7.19 -26.54
C VAL A 324 -8.71 -6.26 -26.05
N ASP A 325 -9.83 -6.25 -26.75
CA ASP A 325 -10.99 -5.48 -26.33
C ASP A 325 -11.69 -6.12 -25.13
N GLY A 326 -12.23 -5.27 -24.29
CA GLY A 326 -13.09 -5.69 -23.19
C GLY A 326 -12.55 -5.34 -21.82
N GLY A 327 -13.33 -5.73 -20.83
CA GLY A 327 -13.04 -5.43 -19.43
C GLY A 327 -13.98 -6.18 -18.51
N THR A 328 -13.79 -5.99 -17.23
CA THR A 328 -14.68 -6.56 -16.21
C THR A 328 -15.06 -5.53 -15.16
N THR A 329 -16.29 -5.64 -14.68
CA THR A 329 -16.78 -4.83 -13.56
C THR A 329 -17.15 -5.74 -12.41
N LEU A 330 -16.63 -5.44 -11.24
CA LEU A 330 -16.97 -6.13 -10.00
C LEU A 330 -17.68 -5.15 -9.07
N SER A 331 -18.72 -5.61 -8.38
CA SER A 331 -19.44 -4.81 -7.38
C SER A 331 -19.92 -5.68 -6.24
N GLY A 332 -19.95 -5.12 -5.04
CA GLY A 332 -20.43 -5.80 -3.86
C GLY A 332 -20.77 -4.83 -2.73
N TRP A 333 -21.49 -5.33 -1.75
CA TRP A 333 -21.77 -4.61 -0.52
C TRP A 333 -21.54 -5.52 0.67
N GLY A 334 -21.42 -4.93 1.84
CA GLY A 334 -21.22 -5.74 3.04
C GLY A 334 -21.33 -4.96 4.33
N ILE A 335 -21.06 -5.68 5.40
CA ILE A 335 -21.00 -5.15 6.76
C ILE A 335 -19.67 -5.52 7.40
N GLY A 336 -19.17 -4.66 8.26
CA GLY A 336 -17.90 -4.85 8.94
C GLY A 336 -17.99 -4.57 10.44
N VAL A 337 -17.13 -5.25 11.17
CA VAL A 337 -16.88 -5.00 12.59
C VAL A 337 -15.38 -4.75 12.73
N SER A 338 -15.00 -3.68 13.40
CA SER A 338 -13.60 -3.40 13.71
C SER A 338 -13.43 -3.07 15.19
N TYR A 339 -12.40 -3.65 15.77
CA TYR A 339 -11.91 -3.31 17.10
C TYR A 339 -10.44 -2.90 16.96
N SER A 340 -10.07 -1.73 17.47
CA SER A 340 -8.69 -1.26 17.36
C SER A 340 -8.29 -0.44 18.57
N ARG A 341 -7.56 -1.08 19.50
CA ARG A 341 -6.95 -0.42 20.66
C ARG A 341 -5.51 -0.03 20.33
N PRO A 342 -5.18 1.25 20.31
CA PRO A 342 -3.83 1.72 20.00
C PRO A 342 -2.76 1.06 20.87
N GLY A 343 -1.70 0.51 20.25
CA GLY A 343 -0.60 -0.17 20.95
C GLY A 343 -0.97 -1.51 21.58
N ASP A 344 -2.08 -2.12 21.16
CA ASP A 344 -2.55 -3.39 21.68
C ASP A 344 -3.22 -4.22 20.56
N TYR A 345 -4.33 -4.87 20.81
CA TYR A 345 -5.04 -5.73 19.87
C TYR A 345 -5.84 -4.95 18.83
N PHE A 346 -5.89 -5.51 17.62
CA PHE A 346 -6.83 -5.10 16.58
C PHE A 346 -7.51 -6.32 15.97
N LEU A 347 -8.74 -6.11 15.54
CA LEU A 347 -9.57 -7.09 14.84
C LEU A 347 -10.34 -6.40 13.73
N ARG A 348 -10.41 -7.01 12.57
CA ARG A 348 -11.35 -6.66 11.49
C ARG A 348 -12.08 -7.93 11.05
N LEU A 349 -13.38 -7.81 10.90
CA LEU A 349 -14.24 -8.85 10.34
C LEU A 349 -15.17 -8.21 9.32
N ASP A 350 -15.16 -8.68 8.08
CA ASP A 350 -16.01 -8.20 7.01
C ASP A 350 -16.79 -9.36 6.38
N TRP A 351 -18.12 -9.21 6.31
CA TRP A 351 -18.96 -10.05 5.48
C TRP A 351 -19.39 -9.27 4.25
N ALA A 352 -19.14 -9.84 3.07
CA ALA A 352 -19.40 -9.21 1.80
C ALA A 352 -20.28 -10.08 0.90
N ARG A 353 -21.15 -9.44 0.09
CA ARG A 353 -22.02 -10.07 -0.88
C ARG A 353 -21.84 -9.41 -2.24
N ARG A 354 -21.60 -10.21 -3.29
CA ARG A 354 -21.47 -9.72 -4.65
C ARG A 354 -22.80 -9.28 -5.26
N ILE A 355 -22.71 -8.31 -6.15
CA ILE A 355 -23.81 -7.83 -6.99
C ILE A 355 -23.46 -8.24 -8.43
N GLY A 356 -24.30 -9.09 -9.02
CA GLY A 356 -24.02 -9.67 -10.33
C GLY A 356 -22.92 -10.75 -10.29
N LEU A 357 -22.51 -11.21 -11.47
CA LEU A 357 -21.39 -12.11 -11.71
C LEU A 357 -20.75 -11.72 -13.06
N ALA A 358 -19.45 -11.48 -13.06
CA ALA A 358 -18.71 -11.23 -14.29
C ALA A 358 -18.72 -12.47 -15.21
N ARG A 359 -18.73 -12.26 -16.53
CA ARG A 359 -18.79 -13.38 -17.51
C ARG A 359 -17.63 -14.37 -17.35
N ASN A 360 -16.44 -13.85 -17.09
CA ASN A 360 -15.19 -14.63 -16.97
C ASN A 360 -14.78 -14.85 -15.51
N ALA A 361 -15.77 -14.85 -14.59
CA ALA A 361 -15.49 -15.03 -13.17
C ALA A 361 -14.89 -16.42 -12.89
N SER A 362 -13.89 -16.46 -12.03
CA SER A 362 -13.28 -17.70 -11.56
C SER A 362 -14.30 -18.57 -10.81
N GLU A 363 -14.00 -19.87 -10.68
CA GLU A 363 -14.85 -20.78 -9.89
C GLU A 363 -15.03 -20.28 -8.45
N GLU A 364 -14.01 -19.70 -7.86
CA GLU A 364 -14.06 -19.14 -6.52
C GLU A 364 -14.96 -17.89 -6.43
N ALA A 365 -15.02 -17.09 -7.49
CA ALA A 365 -15.88 -15.90 -7.58
C ALA A 365 -17.38 -16.22 -7.72
N LYS A 366 -17.74 -17.46 -8.05
CA LYS A 366 -19.14 -17.91 -8.10
C LYS A 366 -19.84 -17.89 -6.74
N ALA A 367 -19.08 -17.96 -5.64
CA ALA A 367 -19.62 -17.81 -4.29
C ALA A 367 -20.26 -16.41 -4.13
N LYS A 368 -21.53 -16.39 -3.63
CA LYS A 368 -22.29 -15.14 -3.47
C LYS A 368 -21.80 -14.30 -2.29
N ASN A 369 -21.25 -14.96 -1.27
CA ASN A 369 -20.84 -14.32 -0.03
C ASN A 369 -19.39 -14.66 0.29
N ARG A 370 -18.71 -13.75 0.97
CA ARG A 370 -17.34 -13.93 1.42
C ARG A 370 -17.15 -13.34 2.81
N LEU A 371 -16.33 -13.99 3.60
CA LEU A 371 -15.96 -13.56 4.94
C LEU A 371 -14.45 -13.31 4.96
N TRP A 372 -14.06 -12.12 5.41
CA TRP A 372 -12.68 -11.75 5.64
C TRP A 372 -12.45 -11.47 7.11
N PHE A 373 -11.29 -11.85 7.62
CA PHE A 373 -10.88 -11.47 8.95
C PHE A 373 -9.39 -11.11 8.98
N MET A 374 -9.05 -10.26 9.91
CA MET A 374 -7.69 -9.95 10.32
C MET A 374 -7.69 -9.75 11.83
N VAL A 375 -6.74 -10.35 12.52
CA VAL A 375 -6.51 -10.16 13.96
C VAL A 375 -5.03 -9.99 14.20
N GLY A 376 -4.67 -9.13 15.13
CA GLY A 376 -3.27 -8.94 15.47
C GLY A 376 -3.06 -8.17 16.75
N LYS A 377 -1.79 -7.99 17.08
CA LYS A 377 -1.33 -7.24 18.24
C LYS A 377 -0.14 -6.37 17.88
N VAL A 378 -0.10 -5.20 18.46
CA VAL A 378 0.99 -4.21 18.37
C VAL A 378 1.63 -4.06 19.75
N TRP A 379 2.98 -3.99 19.81
CA TRP A 379 3.76 -3.73 21.02
C TRP A 379 4.61 -2.47 20.91
#